data_e04d4ba746348b90288ea1a5cce1ec1a
#
_entry.id   e04d4ba746348b90288ea1a5cce1ec1a
#
_cell.length_a   1.000
_cell.length_b   1.000
_cell.length_c   1.000
_cell.angle_alpha   90.00
_cell.angle_beta   90.00
_cell.angle_gamma   90.00
#
_symmetry.space_group_name_H-M   'P 1'
#
loop_
_entity.id
_entity.type
_entity.pdbx_description
1 polymer ?
#
loop_
_entity_poly.entity_id
_entity_poly.type
_entity_poly.pdbx_seq_one_letter_code
_entity_poly.pdbx_strand_id
1 'polypeptide(L)'
;MRLKIKVLSFFFIFFLSSQGIANVGSGNSYVKDGVYFSDVQLPFKLEKQQVEALSSGLTLKFQLDFSIVDIRNWRIDRDIGTLNQSYSIRLNAFTGRYLVTNLNIGTKVTLSSIQEVESFLSEIKNIPLVDDSILDIEKNYSVIMQAGITAEGISQWIKTISFWRENLDTEFEVIEWKLLD
;
A
#
# COMPACT_ATOMS: atom_id res chain seq x y z
N MET A 1 12.78 51.31 -52.28
CA MET A 1 12.54 49.88 -52.06
C MET A 1 12.62 49.63 -50.55
N ARG A 2 11.46 49.58 -49.88
CA ARG A 2 11.38 49.48 -48.42
C ARG A 2 11.10 48.03 -48.03
N LEU A 3 12.08 47.39 -47.41
CA LEU A 3 12.00 46.01 -46.90
C LEU A 3 11.22 46.02 -45.59
N LYS A 4 10.03 45.38 -45.58
CA LYS A 4 9.24 45.19 -44.36
C LYS A 4 9.71 43.92 -43.64
N ILE A 5 10.39 44.10 -42.55
CA ILE A 5 10.75 42.98 -41.61
C ILE A 5 9.49 42.61 -40.84
N LYS A 6 8.98 41.40 -41.08
CA LYS A 6 7.91 40.82 -40.27
C LYS A 6 8.57 40.21 -39.01
N VAL A 7 8.30 40.84 -37.85
CA VAL A 7 8.66 40.28 -36.54
C VAL A 7 7.68 39.15 -36.27
N LEU A 8 8.17 37.92 -36.35
CA LEU A 8 7.44 36.72 -35.97
C LEU A 8 7.56 36.58 -34.45
N SER A 9 6.51 37.00 -33.72
CA SER A 9 6.42 36.84 -32.27
C SER A 9 6.24 35.34 -31.95
N PHE A 10 7.32 34.68 -31.47
CA PHE A 10 7.29 33.31 -31.05
C PHE A 10 6.69 33.28 -29.62
N PHE A 11 5.39 32.95 -29.52
CA PHE A 11 4.68 32.78 -28.27
C PHE A 11 5.11 31.45 -27.65
N PHE A 12 6.11 31.51 -26.79
CA PHE A 12 6.57 30.35 -26.01
C PHE A 12 5.54 30.09 -24.91
N ILE A 13 4.57 29.20 -25.20
CA ILE A 13 3.64 28.69 -24.20
C ILE A 13 4.42 27.77 -23.26
N PHE A 14 4.76 28.31 -22.11
CA PHE A 14 5.32 27.55 -21.00
C PHE A 14 4.20 26.65 -20.43
N PHE A 15 4.16 25.39 -20.90
CA PHE A 15 3.38 24.35 -20.27
C PHE A 15 3.99 24.13 -18.88
N LEU A 16 3.44 24.76 -17.85
CA LEU A 16 3.61 24.33 -16.48
C LEU A 16 2.85 22.99 -16.37
N SER A 17 3.55 21.90 -16.63
CA SER A 17 3.13 20.59 -16.14
C SER A 17 3.13 20.67 -14.61
N SER A 18 1.96 20.86 -14.02
CA SER A 18 1.74 20.56 -12.62
C SER A 18 1.99 19.06 -12.45
N GLN A 19 3.20 18.70 -12.03
CA GLN A 19 3.45 17.37 -11.51
C GLN A 19 2.57 17.26 -10.27
N GLY A 20 1.44 16.58 -10.40
CA GLY A 20 0.70 16.09 -9.26
C GLY A 20 1.69 15.26 -8.45
N ILE A 21 1.97 15.68 -7.22
CA ILE A 21 2.71 14.87 -6.26
C ILE A 21 1.82 13.65 -6.05
N ALA A 22 2.15 12.54 -6.73
CA ALA A 22 1.58 11.26 -6.38
C ALA A 22 1.91 11.07 -4.89
N ASN A 23 0.89 10.89 -4.08
CA ASN A 23 1.07 10.64 -2.65
C ASN A 23 1.56 9.19 -2.52
N VAL A 24 2.86 9.01 -2.75
CA VAL A 24 3.54 7.73 -2.64
C VAL A 24 3.61 7.41 -1.15
N GLY A 25 3.28 6.19 -0.78
CA GLY A 25 3.43 5.75 0.59
C GLY A 25 4.90 5.81 1.04
N SER A 26 5.13 5.68 2.34
CA SER A 26 6.47 5.67 2.92
C SER A 26 6.58 4.60 4.01
N GLY A 27 7.79 4.07 4.19
CA GLY A 27 8.14 3.18 5.28
C GLY A 27 9.33 3.74 6.06
N ASN A 28 9.39 3.42 7.34
CA ASN A 28 10.50 3.71 8.21
C ASN A 28 10.78 2.51 9.10
N SER A 29 12.05 2.15 9.29
CA SER A 29 12.44 1.02 10.12
C SER A 29 13.23 1.48 11.34
N TYR A 30 13.13 0.72 12.43
CA TYR A 30 13.86 0.95 13.67
C TYR A 30 14.07 -0.36 14.42
N VAL A 31 15.06 -0.39 15.31
CA VAL A 31 15.37 -1.56 16.16
C VAL A 31 14.77 -1.36 17.54
N LYS A 32 14.15 -2.39 18.04
CA LYS A 32 13.67 -2.48 19.42
C LYS A 32 13.84 -3.90 19.93
N ASP A 33 14.50 -4.05 21.09
CA ASP A 33 14.70 -5.35 21.77
C ASP A 33 15.31 -6.43 20.85
N GLY A 34 16.24 -6.06 19.94
CA GLY A 34 16.90 -6.97 19.02
C GLY A 34 16.06 -7.37 17.81
N VAL A 35 14.92 -6.70 17.56
CA VAL A 35 14.07 -6.95 16.40
C VAL A 35 13.93 -5.65 15.58
N TYR A 36 14.02 -5.76 14.27
CA TYR A 36 13.68 -4.68 13.35
C TYR A 36 12.17 -4.59 13.18
N PHE A 37 11.64 -3.41 13.43
CA PHE A 37 10.25 -3.06 13.19
C PHE A 37 10.15 -2.04 12.06
N SER A 38 8.99 -1.99 11.42
CA SER A 38 8.64 -0.91 10.50
C SER A 38 7.31 -0.29 10.82
N ASP A 39 7.26 1.03 10.58
CA ASP A 39 6.05 1.82 10.49
C ASP A 39 5.82 2.17 9.02
N VAL A 40 4.57 2.07 8.57
CA VAL A 40 4.19 2.28 7.16
C VAL A 40 3.09 3.31 7.09
N GLN A 41 3.24 4.25 6.16
CA GLN A 41 2.19 5.19 5.76
C GLN A 41 1.82 4.94 4.30
N LEU A 42 0.53 4.79 4.03
CA LEU A 42 -0.03 4.49 2.74
C LEU A 42 -1.14 5.48 2.37
N PRO A 43 -1.27 5.89 1.12
CA PRO A 43 -2.43 6.64 0.65
C PRO A 43 -3.65 5.71 0.50
N PHE A 44 -4.02 5.00 1.58
CA PHE A 44 -5.08 4.00 1.55
C PHE A 44 -6.45 4.66 1.36
N LYS A 45 -7.14 4.28 0.29
CA LYS A 45 -8.53 4.66 0.02
C LYS A 45 -9.28 3.49 -0.58
N LEU A 46 -10.54 3.35 -0.17
CA LEU A 46 -11.45 2.38 -0.76
C LEU A 46 -12.17 2.99 -1.96
N GLU A 47 -12.14 2.29 -3.06
CA GLU A 47 -12.91 2.65 -4.25
C GLU A 47 -14.41 2.46 -4.02
N LYS A 48 -15.22 3.16 -4.82
CA LYS A 48 -16.68 3.09 -4.72
C LYS A 48 -17.21 1.66 -4.77
N GLN A 49 -16.68 0.83 -5.67
CA GLN A 49 -17.09 -0.58 -5.82
C GLN A 49 -16.75 -1.41 -4.58
N GLN A 50 -15.62 -1.12 -3.92
CA GLN A 50 -15.20 -1.79 -2.69
C GLN A 50 -16.14 -1.43 -1.52
N VAL A 51 -16.54 -0.16 -1.43
CA VAL A 51 -17.53 0.29 -0.43
C VAL A 51 -18.90 -0.33 -0.68
N GLU A 52 -19.34 -0.45 -1.94
CA GLU A 52 -20.57 -1.14 -2.32
C GLU A 52 -20.50 -2.63 -2.00
N ALA A 53 -19.36 -3.28 -2.22
CA ALA A 53 -19.12 -4.66 -1.86
C ALA A 53 -19.25 -4.90 -0.34
N LEU A 54 -18.64 -4.04 0.49
CA LEU A 54 -18.81 -4.08 1.95
C LEU A 54 -20.27 -3.90 2.37
N SER A 55 -20.98 -2.97 1.74
CA SER A 55 -22.40 -2.72 1.99
C SER A 55 -23.29 -3.92 1.62
N SER A 56 -22.85 -4.70 0.63
CA SER A 56 -23.51 -5.94 0.20
C SER A 56 -23.14 -7.16 1.06
N GLY A 57 -22.33 -6.96 2.12
CA GLY A 57 -21.93 -8.01 3.06
C GLY A 57 -20.70 -8.81 2.66
N LEU A 58 -19.98 -8.38 1.60
CA LEU A 58 -18.69 -8.98 1.26
C LEU A 58 -17.62 -8.54 2.27
N THR A 59 -16.58 -9.35 2.40
CA THR A 59 -15.39 -9.03 3.19
C THR A 59 -14.29 -8.60 2.24
N LEU A 60 -13.60 -7.51 2.55
CA LEU A 60 -12.38 -7.14 1.86
C LEU A 60 -11.18 -7.61 2.68
N LYS A 61 -10.14 -8.10 2.00
CA LYS A 61 -8.84 -8.39 2.57
C LYS A 61 -7.84 -7.36 2.08
N PHE A 62 -7.25 -6.63 3.00
CA PHE A 62 -6.10 -5.77 2.75
C PHE A 62 -4.84 -6.50 3.17
N GLN A 63 -3.86 -6.55 2.30
CA GLN A 63 -2.65 -7.34 2.46
C GLN A 63 -1.43 -6.48 2.17
N LEU A 64 -0.40 -6.63 3.02
CA LEU A 64 0.92 -6.03 2.88
C LEU A 64 1.94 -7.17 2.82
N ASP A 65 2.65 -7.24 1.71
CA ASP A 65 3.73 -8.19 1.50
C ASP A 65 5.07 -7.47 1.59
N PHE A 66 5.91 -7.87 2.53
CA PHE A 66 7.24 -7.32 2.77
C PHE A 66 8.30 -8.30 2.33
N SER A 67 9.32 -7.81 1.64
CA SER A 67 10.55 -8.54 1.35
C SER A 67 11.75 -7.76 1.89
N ILE A 68 12.65 -8.44 2.59
CA ILE A 68 13.91 -7.86 3.04
C ILE A 68 15.00 -8.34 2.10
N VAL A 69 15.68 -7.40 1.46
CA VAL A 69 16.68 -7.69 0.43
C VAL A 69 18.06 -7.18 0.81
N ASP A 70 19.08 -8.00 0.60
CA ASP A 70 20.50 -7.64 0.70
C ASP A 70 20.93 -6.99 -0.62
N ILE A 71 21.12 -5.66 -0.61
CA ILE A 71 21.49 -4.85 -1.79
C ILE A 71 22.94 -5.08 -2.15
N ARG A 72 23.18 -5.47 -3.40
CA ARG A 72 24.53 -5.81 -3.92
C ARG A 72 24.88 -4.98 -5.15
N ASN A 73 25.95 -4.24 -5.06
CA ASN A 73 26.39 -3.33 -6.15
C ASN A 73 26.67 -3.99 -7.50
N TRP A 74 26.92 -5.30 -7.56
CA TRP A 74 27.35 -6.00 -8.79
C TRP A 74 26.72 -7.37 -8.99
N ARG A 75 25.69 -7.73 -8.22
CA ARG A 75 25.00 -9.02 -8.29
C ARG A 75 23.50 -8.82 -8.12
N ILE A 76 22.74 -9.84 -8.44
CA ILE A 76 21.31 -9.91 -8.14
C ILE A 76 21.14 -9.81 -6.62
N ASP A 77 20.25 -8.93 -6.17
CA ASP A 77 19.90 -8.79 -4.76
C ASP A 77 19.40 -10.11 -4.19
N ARG A 78 19.70 -10.36 -2.94
CA ARG A 78 19.33 -11.60 -2.29
C ARG A 78 18.18 -11.35 -1.33
N ASP A 79 17.11 -12.08 -1.51
CA ASP A 79 15.99 -12.15 -0.58
C ASP A 79 16.44 -12.82 0.73
N ILE A 80 16.25 -12.14 1.86
CA ILE A 80 16.59 -12.61 3.21
C ILE A 80 15.38 -13.21 3.87
N GLY A 81 14.20 -12.65 3.64
CA GLY A 81 12.96 -13.12 4.20
C GLY A 81 11.76 -12.33 3.71
N THR A 82 10.61 -12.95 3.81
CA THR A 82 9.32 -12.36 3.47
C THR A 82 8.38 -12.38 4.67
N LEU A 83 7.57 -11.35 4.80
CA LEU A 83 6.51 -11.26 5.80
C LEU A 83 5.22 -10.82 5.12
N ASN A 84 4.13 -11.46 5.47
CA ASN A 84 2.79 -11.04 5.08
C ASN A 84 2.01 -10.51 6.28
N GLN A 85 1.42 -9.32 6.15
CA GLN A 85 0.52 -8.73 7.12
C GLN A 85 -0.85 -8.54 6.46
N SER A 86 -1.89 -9.07 7.10
CA SER A 86 -3.23 -9.09 6.49
C SER A 86 -4.30 -8.58 7.44
N TYR A 87 -5.24 -7.83 6.87
CA TYR A 87 -6.40 -7.29 7.58
C TYR A 87 -7.68 -7.65 6.84
N SER A 88 -8.72 -8.10 7.55
CA SER A 88 -10.05 -8.22 6.98
C SER A 88 -10.89 -7.01 7.37
N ILE A 89 -11.66 -6.49 6.42
CA ILE A 89 -12.58 -5.37 6.57
C ILE A 89 -13.99 -5.87 6.32
N ARG A 90 -14.90 -5.66 7.26
CA ARG A 90 -16.29 -6.12 7.14
C ARG A 90 -17.28 -5.12 7.72
N LEU A 91 -18.39 -4.90 7.05
CA LEU A 91 -19.51 -4.13 7.60
C LEU A 91 -20.40 -5.04 8.45
N ASN A 92 -20.67 -4.64 9.68
CA ASN A 92 -21.71 -5.25 10.50
C ASN A 92 -23.06 -4.58 10.18
N ALA A 93 -23.92 -5.30 9.44
CA ALA A 93 -25.20 -4.78 8.98
C ALA A 93 -26.17 -4.38 10.12
N PHE A 94 -26.05 -4.99 11.31
CA PHE A 94 -26.92 -4.69 12.44
C PHE A 94 -26.54 -3.37 13.14
N THR A 95 -25.25 -3.08 13.23
CA THR A 95 -24.74 -1.90 13.94
C THR A 95 -24.35 -0.76 13.00
N GLY A 96 -24.24 -1.01 11.71
CA GLY A 96 -23.73 -0.08 10.72
C GLY A 96 -22.23 0.25 10.90
N ARG A 97 -21.50 -0.54 11.71
CA ARG A 97 -20.09 -0.30 12.00
C ARG A 97 -19.18 -1.24 11.21
N TYR A 98 -17.99 -0.77 10.94
CA TYR A 98 -16.95 -1.55 10.26
C TYR A 98 -16.10 -2.27 11.29
N LEU A 99 -15.84 -3.56 11.04
CA LEU A 99 -14.94 -4.38 11.81
C LEU A 99 -13.67 -4.61 11.01
N VAL A 100 -12.54 -4.10 11.50
CA VAL A 100 -11.22 -4.39 10.95
C VAL A 100 -10.54 -5.41 11.86
N THR A 101 -10.12 -6.53 11.29
CA THR A 101 -9.44 -7.60 12.02
C THR A 101 -8.04 -7.79 11.45
N ASN A 102 -7.01 -7.67 12.28
CA ASN A 102 -5.66 -8.11 11.93
C ASN A 102 -5.66 -9.65 11.95
N LEU A 103 -5.43 -10.27 10.79
CA LEU A 103 -5.53 -11.72 10.62
C LEU A 103 -4.30 -12.47 11.17
N ASN A 104 -3.17 -11.77 11.36
CA ASN A 104 -1.95 -12.37 11.88
C ASN A 104 -1.99 -12.59 13.40
N ILE A 105 -2.57 -11.63 14.12
CA ILE A 105 -2.61 -11.64 15.59
C ILE A 105 -4.05 -11.72 16.18
N GLY A 106 -5.06 -11.66 15.32
CA GLY A 106 -6.47 -11.80 15.71
C GLY A 106 -7.09 -10.58 16.39
N THR A 107 -6.38 -9.45 16.51
CA THR A 107 -6.94 -8.22 17.12
C THR A 107 -8.03 -7.61 16.23
N LYS A 108 -9.04 -7.03 16.90
CA LYS A 108 -10.22 -6.46 16.22
C LYS A 108 -10.44 -5.03 16.66
N VAL A 109 -10.71 -4.16 15.70
CA VAL A 109 -11.08 -2.76 15.92
C VAL A 109 -12.43 -2.51 15.26
N THR A 110 -13.32 -1.81 15.98
CA THR A 110 -14.64 -1.42 15.44
C THR A 110 -14.62 0.08 15.16
N LEU A 111 -14.92 0.45 13.92
CA LEU A 111 -14.85 1.81 13.39
C LEU A 111 -16.25 2.23 12.91
N SER A 112 -16.53 3.54 12.99
CA SER A 112 -17.88 4.06 12.75
C SER A 112 -18.12 4.47 11.29
N SER A 113 -17.05 4.68 10.53
CA SER A 113 -17.14 5.18 9.14
C SER A 113 -16.05 4.59 8.25
N ILE A 114 -16.23 4.71 6.94
CA ILE A 114 -15.21 4.36 5.93
C ILE A 114 -13.97 5.23 6.11
N GLN A 115 -14.14 6.50 6.42
CA GLN A 115 -13.02 7.43 6.63
C GLN A 115 -12.15 7.00 7.82
N GLU A 116 -12.75 6.47 8.89
CA GLU A 116 -12.01 5.90 10.00
C GLU A 116 -11.27 4.61 9.61
N VAL A 117 -11.86 3.76 8.75
CA VAL A 117 -11.18 2.57 8.20
C VAL A 117 -9.99 2.98 7.35
N GLU A 118 -10.18 3.96 6.46
CA GLU A 118 -9.12 4.49 5.60
C GLU A 118 -7.99 5.08 6.44
N SER A 119 -8.31 5.90 7.43
CA SER A 119 -7.32 6.50 8.33
C SER A 119 -6.55 5.44 9.13
N PHE A 120 -7.25 4.42 9.65
CA PHE A 120 -6.66 3.35 10.43
C PHE A 120 -5.68 2.50 9.61
N LEU A 121 -6.03 2.19 8.36
CA LEU A 121 -5.20 1.36 7.46
C LEU A 121 -4.15 2.18 6.69
N SER A 122 -4.26 3.52 6.70
CA SER A 122 -3.24 4.41 6.13
C SER A 122 -1.98 4.49 6.98
N GLU A 123 -2.05 4.16 8.27
CA GLU A 123 -0.91 4.23 9.19
C GLU A 123 -0.82 2.95 10.02
N ILE A 124 0.07 2.05 9.63
CA ILE A 124 0.29 0.76 10.31
C ILE A 124 1.65 0.80 10.99
N LYS A 125 1.66 0.58 12.30
CA LYS A 125 2.86 0.69 13.14
C LYS A 125 3.27 -0.62 13.78
N ASN A 126 4.54 -0.66 14.19
CA ASN A 126 5.15 -1.76 14.94
C ASN A 126 5.02 -3.12 14.22
N ILE A 127 5.28 -3.14 12.91
CA ILE A 127 5.32 -4.40 12.15
C ILE A 127 6.67 -5.06 12.41
N PRO A 128 6.74 -6.22 13.07
CA PRO A 128 8.00 -6.92 13.29
C PRO A 128 8.47 -7.53 11.97
N LEU A 129 9.68 -7.20 11.52
CA LEU A 129 10.22 -7.65 10.25
C LEU A 129 11.18 -8.82 10.40
N VAL A 130 12.25 -8.63 11.17
CA VAL A 130 13.35 -9.61 11.28
C VAL A 130 14.14 -9.40 12.58
N ASP A 131 14.67 -10.49 13.13
CA ASP A 131 15.62 -10.47 14.24
C ASP A 131 16.96 -9.91 13.77
N ASP A 132 17.60 -9.04 14.57
CA ASP A 132 18.86 -8.38 14.21
C ASP A 132 20.02 -9.38 14.07
N SER A 133 19.97 -10.50 14.79
CA SER A 133 20.99 -11.56 14.72
C SER A 133 21.04 -12.28 13.36
N ILE A 134 20.00 -12.14 12.53
CA ILE A 134 19.97 -12.72 11.18
C ILE A 134 20.72 -11.84 10.16
N LEU A 135 20.86 -10.56 10.50
CA LEU A 135 21.43 -9.56 9.61
C LEU A 135 22.95 -9.39 9.86
N ASP A 136 23.66 -9.13 8.77
CA ASP A 136 25.09 -8.82 8.82
C ASP A 136 25.25 -7.30 8.81
N ILE A 137 25.82 -6.73 9.87
CA ILE A 137 25.98 -5.27 10.05
C ILE A 137 26.83 -4.61 8.96
N GLU A 138 27.64 -5.40 8.23
CA GLU A 138 28.50 -4.88 7.14
C GLU A 138 27.74 -4.76 5.81
N LYS A 139 26.48 -5.17 5.75
CA LYS A 139 25.67 -5.15 4.54
C LYS A 139 24.58 -4.09 4.58
N ASN A 140 24.12 -3.75 3.38
CA ASN A 140 23.02 -2.83 3.20
C ASN A 140 21.73 -3.60 2.90
N TYR A 141 20.68 -3.32 3.66
CA TYR A 141 19.40 -3.95 3.48
C TYR A 141 18.32 -2.92 3.14
N SER A 142 17.44 -3.27 2.22
CA SER A 142 16.19 -2.56 1.95
C SER A 142 15.00 -3.43 2.31
N VAL A 143 13.92 -2.76 2.66
CA VAL A 143 12.59 -3.34 2.76
C VAL A 143 11.82 -2.94 1.51
N ILE A 144 11.28 -3.90 0.80
CA ILE A 144 10.35 -3.71 -0.31
C ILE A 144 8.98 -4.14 0.16
N MET A 145 7.98 -3.28 0.03
CA MET A 145 6.61 -3.57 0.41
C MET A 145 5.67 -3.38 -0.79
N GLN A 146 4.80 -4.35 -0.99
CA GLN A 146 3.66 -4.25 -1.89
C GLN A 146 2.37 -4.39 -1.09
N ALA A 147 1.38 -3.56 -1.40
CA ALA A 147 0.08 -3.62 -0.79
C ALA A 147 -0.99 -3.97 -1.81
N GLY A 148 -2.07 -4.61 -1.36
CA GLY A 148 -3.20 -4.94 -2.22
C GLY A 148 -4.50 -5.10 -1.45
N ILE A 149 -5.62 -4.89 -2.14
CA ILE A 149 -6.97 -5.19 -1.64
C ILE A 149 -7.58 -6.25 -2.53
N THR A 150 -8.20 -7.26 -1.92
CA THR A 150 -8.96 -8.30 -2.61
C THR A 150 -10.30 -8.53 -1.94
N ALA A 151 -11.31 -8.93 -2.71
CA ALA A 151 -12.62 -9.31 -2.14
C ALA A 151 -12.66 -10.79 -1.81
N GLU A 152 -13.01 -11.11 -0.56
CA GLU A 152 -13.18 -12.49 -0.09
C GLU A 152 -14.66 -12.93 -0.11
N GLY A 153 -14.88 -14.23 -0.16
CA GLY A 153 -16.23 -14.82 -0.06
C GLY A 153 -16.99 -14.89 -1.38
N ILE A 154 -16.40 -14.47 -2.48
CA ILE A 154 -17.00 -14.63 -3.81
C ILE A 154 -16.69 -16.04 -4.31
N SER A 155 -17.71 -16.89 -4.42
CA SER A 155 -17.48 -18.24 -4.97
C SER A 155 -17.05 -18.19 -6.43
N GLN A 156 -16.23 -19.16 -6.84
CA GLN A 156 -15.55 -19.13 -8.17
C GLN A 156 -16.54 -19.02 -9.35
N TRP A 157 -17.76 -19.55 -9.23
CA TRP A 157 -18.76 -19.47 -10.30
C TRP A 157 -19.33 -18.04 -10.45
N ILE A 158 -19.46 -17.28 -9.35
CA ILE A 158 -19.86 -15.85 -9.38
C ILE A 158 -18.74 -15.02 -10.02
N LYS A 159 -17.50 -15.41 -9.79
CA LYS A 159 -16.34 -14.77 -10.40
C LYS A 159 -16.36 -14.82 -11.94
N THR A 160 -17.01 -15.80 -12.53
CA THR A 160 -17.08 -15.99 -13.99
C THR A 160 -18.20 -15.15 -14.64
N ILE A 161 -19.20 -14.71 -13.90
CA ILE A 161 -20.41 -14.07 -14.44
C ILE A 161 -20.41 -12.54 -14.22
N SER A 162 -19.64 -12.04 -13.25
CA SER A 162 -19.74 -10.63 -12.86
C SER A 162 -18.63 -9.77 -13.43
N PHE A 163 -19.03 -8.75 -14.21
CA PHE A 163 -18.24 -7.58 -14.62
C PHE A 163 -17.61 -6.78 -13.46
N TRP A 164 -17.90 -7.18 -12.22
CA TRP A 164 -17.51 -6.52 -10.97
C TRP A 164 -16.07 -6.80 -10.55
N ARG A 165 -15.41 -7.76 -11.20
CA ARG A 165 -14.19 -8.36 -10.70
C ARG A 165 -12.93 -7.52 -10.93
N GLU A 166 -12.87 -6.80 -12.04
CA GLU A 166 -11.68 -6.02 -12.42
C GLU A 166 -11.45 -4.80 -11.52
N ASN A 167 -12.48 -4.38 -10.76
CA ASN A 167 -12.43 -3.16 -9.96
C ASN A 167 -12.51 -3.40 -8.43
N LEU A 168 -12.55 -4.66 -7.96
CA LEU A 168 -12.54 -4.97 -6.53
C LEU A 168 -11.15 -5.25 -6.00
N ASP A 169 -10.27 -5.72 -6.87
CA ASP A 169 -8.88 -5.98 -6.55
C ASP A 169 -8.05 -4.75 -6.94
N THR A 170 -7.36 -4.16 -5.99
CA THR A 170 -6.48 -3.00 -6.20
C THR A 170 -5.09 -3.34 -5.71
N GLU A 171 -4.09 -3.11 -6.54
CA GLU A 171 -2.68 -3.14 -6.17
C GLU A 171 -2.18 -1.71 -5.99
N PHE A 172 -1.43 -1.46 -4.93
CA PHE A 172 -0.78 -0.19 -4.66
C PHE A 172 0.63 -0.20 -5.23
N GLU A 173 1.19 1.01 -5.41
CA GLU A 173 2.57 1.18 -5.83
C GLU A 173 3.54 0.51 -4.83
N VAL A 174 4.60 -0.09 -5.36
CA VAL A 174 5.64 -0.72 -4.54
C VAL A 174 6.43 0.38 -3.84
N ILE A 175 6.65 0.22 -2.55
CA ILE A 175 7.41 1.16 -1.72
C ILE A 175 8.68 0.46 -1.25
N GLU A 176 9.80 1.18 -1.37
CA GLU A 176 11.11 0.72 -0.91
C GLU A 176 11.71 1.74 0.07
N TRP A 177 12.32 1.24 1.14
CA TRP A 177 13.11 2.05 2.08
C TRP A 177 14.26 1.25 2.67
N LYS A 178 15.24 1.94 3.22
CA LYS A 178 16.35 1.29 3.91
C LYS A 178 15.90 0.67 5.23
N LEU A 179 16.42 -0.52 5.52
CA LEU A 179 16.19 -1.19 6.80
C LEU A 179 17.08 -0.58 7.90
N LEU A 180 18.29 -0.18 7.53
CA LEU A 180 19.31 0.47 8.38
C LEU A 180 19.65 1.83 7.78
N ASP A 181 19.69 2.89 8.58
CA ASP A 181 20.26 4.20 8.25
C ASP A 181 21.73 4.27 8.65
#